data_b376aa5f17b4f6994232c2ac81324275
#
_entry.id   b376aa5f17b4f6994232c2ac81324275
#
_cell.length_a   1.000
_cell.length_b   1.000
_cell.length_c   1.000
_cell.angle_alpha   90.00
_cell.angle_beta   90.00
_cell.angle_gamma   90.00
#
_symmetry.space_group_name_H-M   'P 1'
#
loop_
_entity.id
_entity.type
_entity.pdbx_description
1 polymer ?
#
loop_
_entity_poly.entity_id
_entity_poly.type
_entity_poly.pdbx_seq_one_letter_code
_entity_poly.pdbx_strand_id
1 'polypeptide(L)'
;MKLIKNGISSKDESGEVILRPEEPEDMWHTYNLITPGDELKANTYRKVVSTSATGSTKSEKRKISLTLRVQEIDFDPKEGSIRVKGVNVVENKFVKIGASHTIELEPHRNFTLIKSCWDTIFMERLKLSCDVSKKADLAAIILQPGLAHLCLITSHMTVTRAKIEKSIP
;
A
#
# COMPACT_ATOMS: atom_id res chain seq x y z
N MET A 1 -3.93 -10.68 -0.24
CA MET A 1 -2.62 -10.11 0.20
C MET A 1 -1.67 -11.22 0.58
N LYS A 2 -0.39 -11.08 0.28
CA LYS A 2 0.63 -12.08 0.63
C LYS A 2 1.42 -11.64 1.85
N LEU A 3 1.41 -12.46 2.89
CA LEU A 3 2.27 -12.30 4.06
C LEU A 3 3.65 -12.90 3.73
N ILE A 4 4.68 -12.07 3.68
CA ILE A 4 6.06 -12.48 3.34
C ILE A 4 6.81 -12.87 4.62
N LYS A 5 6.64 -12.08 5.68
CA LYS A 5 7.25 -12.32 6.98
C LYS A 5 6.30 -11.90 8.09
N ASN A 6 6.22 -12.72 9.11
CA ASN A 6 5.54 -12.38 10.36
C ASN A 6 6.60 -12.33 11.46
N GLY A 7 6.79 -11.16 12.05
CA GLY A 7 7.71 -10.90 13.16
C GLY A 7 7.00 -10.31 14.37
N ILE A 8 5.71 -10.62 14.53
CA ILE A 8 4.93 -10.20 15.70
C ILE A 8 5.33 -11.06 16.89
N SER A 9 5.71 -10.40 17.97
CA SER A 9 6.01 -11.06 19.25
C SER A 9 4.72 -11.45 19.95
N SER A 10 4.59 -12.73 20.28
CA SER A 10 3.45 -13.23 21.05
C SER A 10 3.45 -12.76 22.51
N LYS A 11 4.57 -12.24 23.01
CA LYS A 11 4.71 -11.79 24.40
C LYS A 11 4.28 -10.34 24.58
N ASP A 12 4.68 -9.48 23.65
CA ASP A 12 4.51 -8.03 23.77
C ASP A 12 3.47 -7.48 22.78
N GLU A 13 2.89 -8.36 21.96
CA GLU A 13 1.95 -8.00 20.89
C GLU A 13 2.48 -6.90 19.97
N SER A 14 3.79 -6.68 19.93
CA SER A 14 4.48 -5.71 19.08
C SER A 14 5.25 -6.40 17.96
N GLY A 15 5.61 -5.69 16.93
CA GLY A 15 6.48 -6.23 15.90
C GLY A 15 6.19 -5.74 14.49
N GLU A 16 6.87 -6.38 13.54
CA GLU A 16 6.82 -6.04 12.14
C GLU A 16 6.20 -7.16 11.29
N VAL A 17 5.43 -6.77 10.29
CA VAL A 17 4.99 -7.68 9.23
C VAL A 17 5.44 -7.16 7.87
N ILE A 18 5.86 -8.07 6.98
CA ILE A 18 6.15 -7.73 5.59
C ILE A 18 5.02 -8.25 4.74
N LEU A 19 4.35 -7.35 4.05
CA LEU A 19 3.16 -7.61 3.25
C LEU A 19 3.38 -7.22 1.80
N ARG A 20 2.70 -7.91 0.90
CA ARG A 20 2.61 -7.57 -0.52
C ARG A 20 1.15 -7.63 -0.97
N PRO A 21 0.54 -6.49 -1.29
CA PRO A 21 -0.76 -6.44 -1.94
C PRO A 21 -0.66 -7.02 -3.34
N GLU A 22 -1.60 -7.84 -3.77
CA GLU A 22 -1.62 -8.45 -5.10
C GLU A 22 -2.89 -8.08 -5.89
N GLU A 23 -4.00 -7.83 -5.18
CA GLU A 23 -5.30 -7.49 -5.74
C GLU A 23 -5.75 -6.10 -5.27
N PRO A 24 -6.67 -5.44 -5.97
CA PRO A 24 -7.21 -4.14 -5.54
C PRO A 24 -7.81 -4.15 -4.13
N GLU A 25 -8.48 -5.25 -3.75
CA GLU A 25 -9.03 -5.43 -2.41
C GLU A 25 -7.93 -5.47 -1.34
N ASP A 26 -6.75 -6.00 -1.68
CA ASP A 26 -5.61 -5.99 -0.75
C ASP A 26 -5.15 -4.56 -0.41
N MET A 27 -5.34 -3.61 -1.33
CA MET A 27 -5.06 -2.20 -1.07
C MET A 27 -6.06 -1.63 -0.06
N TRP A 28 -7.35 -1.99 -0.17
CA TRP A 28 -8.33 -1.62 0.84
C TRP A 28 -8.00 -2.22 2.21
N HIS A 29 -7.60 -3.49 2.27
CA HIS A 29 -7.14 -4.11 3.50
C HIS A 29 -5.89 -3.41 4.06
N THR A 30 -4.93 -3.07 3.20
CA THR A 30 -3.72 -2.33 3.59
C THR A 30 -4.06 -0.98 4.20
N TYR A 31 -4.97 -0.22 3.59
CA TYR A 31 -5.46 1.05 4.13
C TYR A 31 -6.04 0.91 5.55
N ASN A 32 -6.81 -0.16 5.77
CA ASN A 32 -7.45 -0.42 7.07
C ASN A 32 -6.50 -1.03 8.12
N LEU A 33 -5.33 -1.55 7.73
CA LEU A 33 -4.32 -2.06 8.65
C LEU A 33 -3.40 -0.96 9.17
N ILE A 34 -3.13 0.06 8.37
CA ILE A 34 -2.23 1.14 8.72
C ILE A 34 -3.00 2.19 9.53
N THR A 35 -2.40 2.65 10.63
CA THR A 35 -2.96 3.72 11.46
C THR A 35 -1.94 4.83 11.71
N PRO A 36 -2.37 6.08 11.93
CA PRO A 36 -1.46 7.12 12.39
C PRO A 36 -0.72 6.71 13.65
N GLY A 37 0.59 6.97 13.69
CA GLY A 37 1.48 6.54 14.77
C GLY A 37 2.27 5.26 14.47
N ASP A 38 1.82 4.42 13.53
CA ASP A 38 2.58 3.25 13.07
C ASP A 38 3.87 3.67 12.36
N GLU A 39 4.81 2.73 12.23
CA GLU A 39 5.97 2.91 11.37
C GLU A 39 5.82 2.06 10.10
N LEU A 40 6.03 2.70 8.96
CA LEU A 40 5.91 2.07 7.65
C LEU A 40 7.24 2.19 6.91
N LYS A 41 7.80 1.04 6.52
CA LYS A 41 9.02 0.97 5.72
C LYS A 41 8.70 0.48 4.32
N ALA A 42 9.05 1.28 3.32
CA ALA A 42 8.91 0.90 1.92
C ALA A 42 9.94 1.60 1.04
N ASN A 43 10.06 1.10 -0.19
CA ASN A 43 10.88 1.73 -1.21
C ASN A 43 10.13 2.89 -1.87
N THR A 44 10.79 4.01 -1.99
CA THR A 44 10.25 5.21 -2.65
C THR A 44 11.30 5.80 -3.60
N TYR A 45 10.86 6.68 -4.51
CA TYR A 45 11.76 7.42 -5.38
C TYR A 45 11.90 8.86 -4.88
N ARG A 46 13.13 9.31 -4.75
CA ARG A 46 13.44 10.70 -4.40
C ARG A 46 14.39 11.33 -5.41
N LYS A 47 14.15 12.59 -5.74
CA LYS A 47 15.11 13.41 -6.46
C LYS A 47 16.25 13.75 -5.51
N VAL A 48 17.43 13.25 -5.79
CA VAL A 48 18.67 13.61 -5.08
C VAL A 48 19.41 14.60 -5.96
N VAL A 49 19.69 15.76 -5.40
CA VAL A 49 20.49 16.80 -6.06
C VAL A 49 21.93 16.61 -5.63
N SER A 50 22.81 16.23 -6.54
CA SER A 50 24.25 16.20 -6.32
C SER A 50 24.88 17.40 -7.02
N THR A 51 25.61 18.22 -6.22
CA THR A 51 26.42 19.33 -6.76
C THR A 51 27.82 18.78 -7.00
N SER A 52 28.28 18.83 -8.24
CA SER A 52 29.66 18.48 -8.58
C SER A 52 30.61 19.60 -8.13
N ALA A 53 31.89 19.28 -7.95
CA ALA A 53 32.93 20.25 -7.59
C ALA A 53 33.05 21.42 -8.60
N THR A 54 32.48 21.28 -9.78
CA THR A 54 32.42 22.30 -10.85
C THR A 54 31.15 23.14 -10.84
N GLY A 55 30.31 23.05 -9.80
CA GLY A 55 29.08 23.85 -9.64
C GLY A 55 27.88 23.39 -10.45
N SER A 56 27.99 22.34 -11.24
CA SER A 56 26.84 21.80 -11.98
C SER A 56 25.98 20.92 -11.08
N THR A 57 24.69 21.22 -10.99
CA THR A 57 23.69 20.46 -10.26
C THR A 57 23.06 19.39 -11.16
N LYS A 58 23.28 18.11 -10.84
CA LYS A 58 22.54 16.99 -11.45
C LYS A 58 21.45 16.52 -10.48
N SER A 59 20.21 16.50 -10.97
CA SER A 59 19.08 15.93 -10.26
C SER A 59 18.83 14.52 -10.79
N GLU A 60 18.93 13.52 -9.92
CA GLU A 60 18.71 12.12 -10.26
C GLU A 60 17.63 11.52 -9.37
N LYS A 61 16.67 10.80 -9.97
CA LYS A 61 15.70 10.01 -9.19
C LYS A 61 16.38 8.74 -8.70
N ARG A 62 16.54 8.61 -7.40
CA ARG A 62 17.07 7.39 -6.77
C ARG A 62 15.99 6.65 -6.00
N LYS A 63 16.01 5.33 -6.12
CA LYS A 63 15.21 4.43 -5.30
C LYS A 63 15.89 4.33 -3.94
N ILE A 64 15.15 4.69 -2.89
CA ILE A 64 15.61 4.64 -1.51
C ILE A 64 14.58 3.94 -0.65
N SER A 65 15.02 3.27 0.42
CA SER A 65 14.14 2.71 1.43
C SER A 65 14.03 3.71 2.57
N LEU A 66 12.81 4.06 2.95
CA LEU A 66 12.53 4.95 4.09
C LEU A 66 11.61 4.27 5.08
N THR A 67 11.78 4.62 6.35
CA THR A 67 10.86 4.26 7.43
C THR A 67 10.20 5.53 7.92
N LEU A 68 8.89 5.63 7.71
CA LEU A 68 8.11 6.79 8.13
C LEU A 68 7.25 6.45 9.33
N ARG A 69 7.20 7.36 10.31
CA ARG A 69 6.09 7.37 11.28
C ARG A 69 4.90 8.00 10.60
N VAL A 70 3.85 7.21 10.47
CA VAL A 70 2.62 7.56 9.74
C VAL A 70 1.89 8.71 10.44
N GLN A 71 1.52 9.74 9.68
CA GLN A 71 0.71 10.86 10.13
C GLN A 71 -0.65 10.88 9.44
N GLU A 72 -0.66 10.63 8.14
CA GLU A 72 -1.85 10.72 7.31
C GLU A 72 -1.83 9.63 6.24
N ILE A 73 -3.00 9.08 5.93
CA ILE A 73 -3.16 8.01 4.96
C ILE A 73 -4.31 8.40 4.04
N ASP A 74 -4.07 8.35 2.75
CA ASP A 74 -5.04 8.61 1.71
C ASP A 74 -5.11 7.41 0.75
N PHE A 75 -6.33 6.95 0.46
CA PHE A 75 -6.58 5.82 -0.42
C PHE A 75 -7.37 6.26 -1.65
N ASP A 76 -6.82 6.04 -2.84
CA ASP A 76 -7.52 6.24 -4.11
C ASP A 76 -8.02 4.88 -4.65
N PRO A 77 -9.32 4.58 -4.52
CA PRO A 77 -9.89 3.32 -5.02
C PRO A 77 -9.83 3.18 -6.53
N LYS A 78 -9.77 4.29 -7.28
CA LYS A 78 -9.75 4.28 -8.76
C LYS A 78 -8.37 3.91 -9.28
N GLU A 79 -7.33 4.48 -8.69
CA GLU A 79 -5.95 4.19 -9.03
C GLU A 79 -5.43 2.94 -8.30
N GLY A 80 -6.12 2.48 -7.25
CA GLY A 80 -5.69 1.37 -6.41
C GLY A 80 -4.37 1.65 -5.71
N SER A 81 -4.12 2.91 -5.34
CA SER A 81 -2.90 3.35 -4.67
C SER A 81 -3.20 3.93 -3.29
N ILE A 82 -2.24 3.83 -2.38
CA ILE A 82 -2.29 4.43 -1.04
C ILE A 82 -1.14 5.39 -0.90
N ARG A 83 -1.43 6.62 -0.50
CA ARG A 83 -0.43 7.62 -0.14
C ARG A 83 -0.31 7.69 1.37
N VAL A 84 0.88 7.39 1.87
CA VAL A 84 1.20 7.44 3.29
C VAL A 84 2.15 8.59 3.54
N LYS A 85 1.67 9.64 4.20
CA LYS A 85 2.46 10.79 4.60
C LYS A 85 2.94 10.61 6.04
N GLY A 86 4.20 10.93 6.28
CA GLY A 86 4.79 10.81 7.61
C GLY A 86 6.15 11.46 7.69
N VAL A 87 6.79 11.27 8.82
CA VAL A 87 8.15 11.77 9.09
C VAL A 87 9.14 10.61 9.14
N ASN A 88 10.31 10.83 8.55
CA ASN A 88 11.37 9.84 8.57
C ASN A 88 11.92 9.64 9.98
N VAL A 89 11.94 8.41 10.47
CA VAL A 89 12.38 8.05 11.82
C VAL A 89 13.72 7.32 11.85
N VAL A 90 14.25 6.92 10.70
CA VAL A 90 15.52 6.20 10.60
C VAL A 90 16.52 7.04 9.81
N GLU A 91 17.74 7.13 10.33
CA GLU A 91 18.82 7.84 9.65
C GLU A 91 19.10 7.26 8.26
N ASN A 92 19.19 8.13 7.28
CA ASN A 92 19.47 7.77 5.90
C ASN A 92 20.41 8.83 5.28
N LYS A 93 21.31 8.39 4.40
CA LYS A 93 22.25 9.29 3.70
C LYS A 93 21.56 10.40 2.89
N PHE A 94 20.30 10.21 2.50
CA PHE A 94 19.57 11.11 1.60
C PHE A 94 18.45 11.87 2.29
N VAL A 95 18.02 11.45 3.48
CA VAL A 95 16.85 12.01 4.18
C VAL A 95 17.16 12.11 5.66
N LYS A 96 17.12 13.33 6.20
CA LYS A 96 17.30 13.57 7.62
C LYS A 96 16.14 12.99 8.44
N ILE A 97 16.43 12.60 9.68
CA ILE A 97 15.39 12.26 10.66
C ILE A 97 14.48 13.47 10.85
N GLY A 98 13.18 13.24 10.98
CA GLY A 98 12.16 14.29 11.12
C GLY A 98 11.72 14.94 9.80
N ALA A 99 12.38 14.63 8.68
CA ALA A 99 11.95 15.15 7.39
C ALA A 99 10.63 14.50 6.94
N SER A 100 9.66 15.32 6.53
CA SER A 100 8.41 14.84 5.95
C SER A 100 8.62 14.20 4.60
N HIS A 101 7.93 13.09 4.37
CA HIS A 101 7.90 12.40 3.08
C HIS A 101 6.57 11.70 2.88
N THR A 102 6.19 11.52 1.60
CA THR A 102 5.03 10.72 1.23
C THR A 102 5.51 9.48 0.48
N ILE A 103 5.14 8.31 0.97
CA ILE A 103 5.35 7.03 0.30
C ILE A 103 4.05 6.65 -0.42
N GLU A 104 4.16 6.29 -1.67
CA GLU A 104 3.07 5.71 -2.44
C GLU A 104 3.22 4.19 -2.46
N LEU A 105 2.22 3.52 -1.88
CA LEU A 105 2.12 2.06 -1.91
C LEU A 105 1.33 1.67 -3.16
N GLU A 106 1.89 0.73 -3.91
CA GLU A 106 1.32 0.21 -5.13
C GLU A 106 1.15 -1.31 -5.02
N PRO A 107 0.21 -1.91 -5.78
CA PRO A 107 0.12 -3.36 -5.89
C PRO A 107 1.45 -4.01 -6.28
N HIS A 108 1.66 -5.26 -5.87
CA HIS A 108 2.84 -6.07 -6.13
C HIS A 108 4.16 -5.54 -5.55
N ARG A 109 4.12 -4.54 -4.67
CA ARG A 109 5.30 -4.05 -3.95
C ARG A 109 5.25 -4.40 -2.49
N ASN A 110 6.38 -4.88 -1.97
CA ASN A 110 6.51 -5.20 -0.55
C ASN A 110 6.61 -3.92 0.26
N PHE A 111 5.93 -3.91 1.40
CA PHE A 111 6.13 -2.93 2.46
C PHE A 111 6.20 -3.62 3.81
N THR A 112 6.81 -2.98 4.78
CA THR A 112 6.87 -3.45 6.16
C THR A 112 6.01 -2.52 7.01
N LEU A 113 5.09 -3.08 7.76
CA LEU A 113 4.30 -2.38 8.75
C LEU A 113 4.77 -2.79 10.14
N ILE A 114 5.08 -1.80 10.96
CA ILE A 114 5.58 -1.97 12.32
C ILE A 114 4.57 -1.30 13.25
N LYS A 115 4.05 -2.07 14.20
CA LYS A 115 3.12 -1.58 15.22
C LYS A 115 3.67 -1.83 16.61
N SER A 116 3.43 -0.89 17.50
CA SER A 116 3.71 -1.05 18.92
C SER A 116 2.77 -2.03 19.61
N CYS A 117 1.57 -2.21 19.06
CA CYS A 117 0.59 -3.17 19.52
C CYS A 117 -0.22 -3.74 18.35
N TRP A 118 -0.16 -5.05 18.17
CA TRP A 118 -1.02 -5.83 17.29
C TRP A 118 -2.15 -6.42 18.12
N ASP A 119 -3.16 -5.61 18.40
CA ASP A 119 -4.33 -6.07 19.12
C ASP A 119 -5.11 -7.15 18.36
N THR A 120 -6.12 -7.73 19.01
CA THR A 120 -6.96 -8.78 18.44
C THR A 120 -7.60 -8.33 17.12
N ILE A 121 -8.02 -7.07 17.01
CA ILE A 121 -8.70 -6.53 15.84
C ILE A 121 -7.75 -6.48 14.65
N PHE A 122 -6.53 -5.96 14.85
CA PHE A 122 -5.51 -5.93 13.78
C PHE A 122 -5.03 -7.31 13.39
N MET A 123 -4.91 -8.23 14.35
CA MET A 123 -4.56 -9.63 14.09
C MET A 123 -5.61 -10.35 13.26
N GLU A 124 -6.90 -10.18 13.58
CA GLU A 124 -8.00 -10.74 12.80
C GLU A 124 -8.04 -10.14 11.38
N ARG A 125 -7.86 -8.82 11.27
CA ARG A 125 -7.81 -8.13 9.99
C ARG A 125 -6.62 -8.60 9.14
N LEU A 126 -5.46 -8.79 9.74
CA LEU A 126 -4.29 -9.35 9.06
C LEU A 126 -4.56 -10.76 8.54
N LYS A 127 -5.14 -11.64 9.36
CA LYS A 127 -5.53 -13.00 8.97
C LYS A 127 -6.54 -12.97 7.81
N LEU A 128 -7.59 -12.14 7.93
CA LEU A 128 -8.62 -11.99 6.90
C LEU A 128 -8.02 -11.53 5.57
N SER A 129 -7.13 -10.54 5.60
CA SER A 129 -6.50 -9.98 4.40
C SER A 129 -5.55 -10.96 3.71
N CYS A 130 -5.00 -11.92 4.44
CA CYS A 130 -4.09 -12.94 3.90
C CYS A 130 -4.79 -14.25 3.55
N ASP A 131 -6.10 -14.38 3.81
CA ASP A 131 -6.88 -15.57 3.50
C ASP A 131 -7.19 -15.64 2.00
N VAL A 132 -6.57 -16.60 1.33
CA VAL A 132 -6.74 -16.82 -0.12
C VAL A 132 -8.11 -17.42 -0.45
N SER A 133 -8.81 -18.02 0.51
CA SER A 133 -10.09 -18.70 0.28
C SER A 133 -11.27 -17.74 0.08
N LYS A 134 -11.13 -16.48 0.51
CA LYS A 134 -12.16 -15.44 0.42
C LYS A 134 -11.95 -14.52 -0.80
N LYS A 135 -11.79 -15.12 -1.99
CA LYS A 135 -11.81 -14.35 -3.23
C LYS A 135 -13.26 -14.20 -3.68
N ALA A 136 -13.60 -13.12 -4.37
CA ALA A 136 -14.89 -12.71 -4.91
C ALA A 136 -16.11 -13.60 -4.55
N ASP A 137 -17.04 -13.05 -3.82
CA ASP A 137 -18.28 -13.74 -3.42
C ASP A 137 -19.26 -13.90 -4.59
N LEU A 138 -19.20 -12.99 -5.57
CA LEU A 138 -20.13 -12.93 -6.70
C LEU A 138 -19.46 -12.35 -7.96
N ALA A 139 -19.82 -12.90 -9.12
CA ALA A 139 -19.54 -12.28 -10.42
C ALA A 139 -20.83 -11.72 -11.00
N ALA A 140 -20.81 -10.46 -11.44
CA ALA A 140 -21.95 -9.79 -12.04
C ALA A 140 -21.60 -9.30 -13.45
N ILE A 141 -22.53 -9.46 -14.38
CA ILE A 141 -22.46 -8.88 -15.72
C ILE A 141 -23.54 -7.81 -15.83
N ILE A 142 -23.11 -6.57 -16.07
CA ILE A 142 -24.02 -5.44 -16.26
C ILE A 142 -24.01 -5.10 -17.74
N LEU A 143 -25.20 -5.12 -18.35
CA LEU A 143 -25.39 -4.87 -19.77
C LEU A 143 -26.22 -3.61 -19.98
N GLN A 144 -25.74 -2.76 -20.87
CA GLN A 144 -26.48 -1.61 -21.42
C GLN A 144 -26.27 -1.57 -22.93
N PRO A 145 -27.16 -0.89 -23.72
CA PRO A 145 -26.89 -0.72 -25.14
C PRO A 145 -25.49 -0.13 -25.40
N GLY A 146 -24.68 -0.88 -26.11
CA GLY A 146 -23.29 -0.48 -26.43
C GLY A 146 -22.26 -0.66 -25.33
N LEU A 147 -22.63 -1.14 -24.14
CA LEU A 147 -21.71 -1.26 -22.99
C LEU A 147 -21.97 -2.54 -22.19
N ALA A 148 -20.91 -3.28 -21.90
CA ALA A 148 -20.94 -4.41 -20.98
C ALA A 148 -19.81 -4.33 -19.97
N HIS A 149 -20.11 -4.57 -18.70
CA HIS A 149 -19.14 -4.66 -17.61
C HIS A 149 -19.21 -6.05 -16.98
N LEU A 150 -18.07 -6.71 -16.85
CA LEU A 150 -17.89 -7.87 -15.98
C LEU A 150 -17.26 -7.40 -14.68
N CYS A 151 -18.00 -7.56 -13.59
CA CYS A 151 -17.57 -7.13 -12.26
C CYS A 151 -17.43 -8.35 -11.34
N LEU A 152 -16.38 -8.36 -10.53
CA LEU A 152 -16.26 -9.24 -9.38
C LEU A 152 -16.62 -8.43 -8.13
N ILE A 153 -17.54 -8.97 -7.34
CA ILE A 153 -18.02 -8.36 -6.11
C ILE A 153 -17.42 -9.14 -4.95
N THR A 154 -16.70 -8.45 -4.11
CA THR A 154 -16.17 -8.97 -2.84
C THR A 154 -16.93 -8.35 -1.68
N SER A 155 -16.64 -8.76 -0.46
CA SER A 155 -17.27 -8.21 0.75
C SER A 155 -17.03 -6.69 0.90
N HIS A 156 -16.00 -6.14 0.24
CA HIS A 156 -15.53 -4.78 0.48
C HIS A 156 -15.43 -3.92 -0.77
N MET A 157 -15.36 -4.53 -1.96
CA MET A 157 -15.14 -3.82 -3.22
C MET A 157 -15.87 -4.45 -4.39
N THR A 158 -16.15 -3.63 -5.41
CA THR A 158 -16.52 -4.10 -6.76
C THR A 158 -15.36 -3.82 -7.70
N VAL A 159 -14.80 -4.87 -8.28
CA VAL A 159 -13.67 -4.80 -9.21
C VAL A 159 -14.14 -5.07 -10.62
N THR A 160 -14.03 -4.11 -11.53
CA THR A 160 -14.33 -4.31 -12.95
C THR A 160 -13.18 -5.09 -13.60
N ARG A 161 -13.45 -6.31 -14.06
CA ARG A 161 -12.47 -7.19 -14.73
C ARG A 161 -12.43 -7.02 -16.23
N ALA A 162 -13.57 -6.72 -16.83
CA ALA A 162 -13.64 -6.45 -18.27
C ALA A 162 -14.71 -5.40 -18.58
N LYS A 163 -14.39 -4.57 -19.55
CA LYS A 163 -15.30 -3.58 -20.12
C LYS A 163 -15.31 -3.78 -21.63
N ILE A 164 -16.49 -3.92 -22.21
CA ILE A 164 -16.71 -4.03 -23.64
C ILE A 164 -17.55 -2.84 -24.08
N GLU A 165 -17.01 -2.05 -24.97
CA GLU A 165 -17.73 -0.94 -25.61
C GLU A 165 -17.89 -1.24 -27.08
N LYS A 166 -19.11 -1.25 -27.56
CA LYS A 166 -19.42 -1.43 -28.98
C LYS A 166 -20.60 -0.56 -29.36
N SER A 167 -20.38 0.33 -30.31
CA SER A 167 -21.50 1.10 -30.89
C SER A 167 -22.50 0.12 -31.54
N ILE A 168 -23.76 0.22 -31.15
CA ILE A 168 -24.85 -0.51 -31.71
C ILE A 168 -25.60 0.49 -32.61
N PRO A 169 -25.68 0.26 -33.92
CA PRO A 169 -26.38 1.15 -34.85
C PRO A 169 -27.88 1.21 -34.56
#